data_02efbdae2018b7ba4bc3e052ffaea84c
#
_entry.id   02efbdae2018b7ba4bc3e052ffaea84c
#
_cell.length_a   1.000
_cell.length_b   1.000
_cell.length_c   1.000
_cell.angle_alpha   90.00
_cell.angle_beta   90.00
_cell.angle_gamma   90.00
#
_symmetry.space_group_name_H-M   'P 1'
#
loop_
_entity.id
_entity.type
_entity.pdbx_description
1 polymer ?
#
loop_
_entity_poly.entity_id
_entity_poly.type
_entity_poly.pdbx_seq_one_letter_code
_entity_poly.pdbx_strand_id
1 'polypeptide(L)'
;GTGLGLSITKNIVDLMGGTIALESEPGKGSEFIVNLCFPLSGQKAEIKQLPQLEGLRALVADDDTNTCLSVSTMLSKIGMRPEWTISGKEAVIRTKYAVEQGDAFSVYIIDWLIPDMNGIEIVRQIRKVIGDSCPIIILTAYDWADIEEEARAAGVTAFCEKPLFLSELRKVLAEPFRVQTTQKPALPPKASFDGKRLLLVEDNALNREIAIEILKEAGFLVDTAGDGVEAVEKMEQSVPGQYDLILMDIQMPRMDGYEATRRIRAPVSY
;
A
#
# COMPACT_ATOMS: atom_id res chain seq x y z
N GLY A 1 -18.46 -10.82 -19.55
CA GLY A 1 -17.55 -11.29 -18.50
C GLY A 1 -17.38 -12.80 -18.61
N THR A 2 -16.21 -13.32 -18.35
CA THR A 2 -15.84 -14.74 -18.52
C THR A 2 -16.51 -15.69 -17.51
N GLY A 3 -17.36 -15.20 -16.59
CA GLY A 3 -18.02 -16.00 -15.57
C GLY A 3 -17.12 -16.61 -14.50
N LEU A 4 -15.80 -16.37 -14.57
CA LEU A 4 -14.81 -16.98 -13.67
C LEU A 4 -14.75 -16.35 -12.27
N GLY A 5 -15.20 -15.11 -12.11
CA GLY A 5 -15.08 -14.39 -10.83
C GLY A 5 -15.72 -15.11 -9.65
N LEU A 6 -16.94 -15.58 -9.81
CA LEU A 6 -17.68 -16.23 -8.72
C LEU A 6 -17.11 -17.61 -8.35
N SER A 7 -16.62 -18.37 -9.33
CA SER A 7 -15.96 -19.65 -9.09
C SER A 7 -14.61 -19.48 -8.37
N ILE A 8 -13.85 -18.44 -8.71
CA ILE A 8 -12.60 -18.08 -8.00
C ILE A 8 -12.91 -17.66 -6.57
N THR A 9 -13.91 -16.77 -6.38
CA THR A 9 -14.33 -16.36 -5.03
C THR A 9 -14.75 -17.56 -4.18
N LYS A 10 -15.56 -18.48 -4.74
CA LYS A 10 -15.98 -19.69 -4.04
C LYS A 10 -14.77 -20.54 -3.62
N ASN A 11 -13.83 -20.79 -4.54
CA ASN A 11 -12.62 -21.56 -4.23
C ASN A 11 -11.79 -20.92 -3.10
N ILE A 12 -11.65 -19.58 -3.10
CA ILE A 12 -10.93 -18.86 -2.05
C ILE A 12 -11.63 -19.04 -0.70
N VAL A 13 -12.95 -18.86 -0.66
CA VAL A 13 -13.74 -19.03 0.57
C VAL A 13 -13.66 -20.46 1.09
N ASP A 14 -13.77 -21.47 0.22
CA ASP A 14 -13.65 -22.88 0.56
C ASP A 14 -12.24 -23.22 1.12
N LEU A 15 -11.16 -22.67 0.50
CA LEU A 15 -9.78 -22.81 1.00
C LEU A 15 -9.57 -22.16 2.37
N MET A 16 -10.32 -21.11 2.68
CA MET A 16 -10.31 -20.45 4.00
C MET A 16 -11.22 -21.15 5.02
N GLY A 17 -11.84 -22.28 4.66
CA GLY A 17 -12.75 -23.03 5.53
C GLY A 17 -14.08 -22.35 5.79
N GLY A 18 -14.49 -21.43 4.90
CA GLY A 18 -15.72 -20.66 5.01
C GLY A 18 -16.87 -21.18 4.14
N THR A 19 -17.94 -20.40 4.07
CA THR A 19 -19.09 -20.67 3.20
C THR A 19 -19.49 -19.40 2.46
N ILE A 20 -19.98 -19.56 1.23
CA ILE A 20 -20.57 -18.48 0.43
C ILE A 20 -21.97 -18.86 -0.01
N ALA A 21 -22.93 -17.98 0.20
CA ALA A 21 -24.31 -18.10 -0.27
C ALA A 21 -24.66 -16.90 -1.15
N LEU A 22 -25.64 -17.08 -2.04
CA LEU A 22 -26.15 -16.05 -2.92
C LEU A 22 -27.68 -16.04 -2.81
N GLU A 23 -28.25 -14.89 -2.51
CA GLU A 23 -29.69 -14.60 -2.60
C GLU A 23 -29.89 -13.54 -3.66
N SER A 24 -30.80 -13.80 -4.61
CA SER A 24 -31.05 -12.88 -5.73
C SER A 24 -32.52 -12.91 -6.17
N GLU A 25 -33.07 -11.70 -6.31
CA GLU A 25 -34.43 -11.53 -6.89
C GLU A 25 -34.36 -10.59 -8.10
N PRO A 26 -34.96 -10.95 -9.23
CA PRO A 26 -35.06 -10.08 -10.39
C PRO A 26 -35.68 -8.72 -10.04
N GLY A 27 -34.97 -7.63 -10.38
CA GLY A 27 -35.42 -6.26 -10.09
C GLY A 27 -35.15 -5.74 -8.67
N LYS A 28 -34.70 -6.61 -7.73
CA LYS A 28 -34.33 -6.21 -6.37
C LYS A 28 -32.82 -6.25 -6.12
N GLY A 29 -32.06 -6.99 -6.95
CA GLY A 29 -30.61 -7.12 -6.83
C GLY A 29 -30.17 -8.48 -6.32
N SER A 30 -28.88 -8.57 -5.94
CA SER A 30 -28.27 -9.81 -5.45
C SER A 30 -27.48 -9.53 -4.18
N GLU A 31 -27.61 -10.42 -3.20
CA GLU A 31 -26.87 -10.40 -1.94
C GLU A 31 -25.91 -11.60 -1.89
N PHE A 32 -24.63 -11.33 -1.66
CA PHE A 32 -23.61 -12.35 -1.46
C PHE A 32 -23.25 -12.42 0.02
N ILE A 33 -23.47 -13.56 0.64
CA ILE A 33 -23.21 -13.79 2.06
C ILE A 33 -21.99 -14.68 2.20
N VAL A 34 -20.90 -14.15 2.76
CA VAL A 34 -19.66 -14.89 3.01
C VAL A 34 -19.45 -15.03 4.52
N ASN A 35 -19.31 -16.27 4.98
CA ASN A 35 -19.00 -16.58 6.38
C ASN A 35 -17.61 -17.19 6.48
N LEU A 36 -16.74 -16.55 7.28
CA LEU A 36 -15.36 -17.00 7.53
C LEU A 36 -15.11 -17.04 9.04
N CYS A 37 -14.41 -18.08 9.50
CA CYS A 37 -13.97 -18.19 10.87
C CYS A 37 -12.45 -18.02 10.94
N PHE A 38 -11.99 -17.03 11.71
CA PHE A 38 -10.56 -16.81 11.93
C PHE A 38 -10.21 -17.10 13.40
N PRO A 39 -9.09 -17.78 13.69
CA PRO A 39 -8.60 -17.87 15.04
C PRO A 39 -8.24 -16.48 15.56
N LEU A 40 -8.63 -16.19 16.80
CA LEU A 40 -8.21 -14.94 17.44
C LEU A 40 -6.69 -14.98 17.63
N SER A 41 -6.00 -13.96 17.13
CA SER A 41 -4.59 -13.76 17.45
C SER A 41 -4.47 -13.59 18.97
N GLY A 42 -3.75 -14.49 19.66
CA GLY A 42 -3.48 -14.37 21.10
C GLY A 42 -2.61 -13.16 21.46
N GLN A 43 -2.01 -12.52 20.48
CA GLN A 43 -1.38 -11.21 20.62
C GLN A 43 -2.49 -10.16 20.52
N LYS A 44 -2.92 -9.61 21.67
CA LYS A 44 -3.48 -8.26 21.67
C LYS A 44 -2.43 -7.39 20.98
N ALA A 45 -2.69 -7.01 19.74
CA ALA A 45 -1.91 -5.95 19.14
C ALA A 45 -2.08 -4.76 20.09
N GLU A 46 -1.09 -4.54 20.96
CA GLU A 46 -1.03 -3.30 21.75
C GLU A 46 -1.05 -2.20 20.69
N ILE A 47 -2.19 -1.53 20.59
CA ILE A 47 -2.28 -0.31 19.82
C ILE A 47 -1.39 0.67 20.60
N LYS A 48 -0.08 0.67 20.28
CA LYS A 48 0.84 1.65 20.86
C LYS A 48 0.26 3.01 20.52
N GLN A 49 -0.30 3.66 21.51
CA GLN A 49 -0.75 5.04 21.38
C GLN A 49 0.45 5.87 20.92
N LEU A 50 0.19 6.88 20.11
CA LEU A 50 1.19 7.88 19.74
C LEU A 50 0.92 9.09 20.63
N PRO A 51 1.58 9.21 21.82
CA PRO A 51 1.25 10.24 22.81
C PRO A 51 1.32 11.65 22.24
N GLN A 52 2.18 11.86 21.24
CA GLN A 52 2.32 13.13 20.54
C GLN A 52 1.10 13.52 19.68
N LEU A 53 0.20 12.58 19.39
CA LEU A 53 -1.02 12.81 18.61
C LEU A 53 -2.27 12.91 19.47
N GLU A 54 -2.15 12.61 20.76
CA GLU A 54 -3.30 12.58 21.68
C GLU A 54 -3.97 13.96 21.79
N GLY A 55 -5.28 13.98 21.57
CA GLY A 55 -6.08 15.20 21.62
C GLY A 55 -5.92 16.14 20.42
N LEU A 56 -5.00 15.91 19.51
CA LEU A 56 -4.85 16.72 18.31
C LEU A 56 -6.03 16.52 17.34
N ARG A 57 -6.45 17.58 16.66
CA ARG A 57 -7.54 17.51 15.68
C ARG A 57 -7.04 17.02 14.33
N ALA A 58 -7.87 16.22 13.67
CA ALA A 58 -7.66 15.79 12.29
C ALA A 58 -8.90 16.08 11.44
N LEU A 59 -8.71 16.48 10.19
CA LEU A 59 -9.79 16.63 9.22
C LEU A 59 -9.65 15.56 8.13
N VAL A 60 -10.73 14.82 7.90
CA VAL A 60 -10.86 13.83 6.82
C VAL A 60 -11.79 14.39 5.75
N ALA A 61 -11.39 14.39 4.49
CA ALA A 61 -12.22 14.78 3.36
C ALA A 61 -12.21 13.67 2.31
N ASP A 62 -13.37 13.05 2.06
CA ASP A 62 -13.55 11.94 1.12
C ASP A 62 -15.02 11.90 0.70
N ASP A 63 -15.36 11.69 -0.56
CA ASP A 63 -16.74 11.68 -1.03
C ASP A 63 -17.52 10.42 -0.58
N ASP A 64 -16.81 9.35 -0.18
CA ASP A 64 -17.42 8.17 0.43
C ASP A 64 -17.51 8.31 1.96
N THR A 65 -18.76 8.39 2.45
CA THR A 65 -19.03 8.45 3.89
C THR A 65 -18.45 7.26 4.67
N ASN A 66 -18.43 6.06 4.08
CA ASN A 66 -17.88 4.88 4.76
C ASN A 66 -16.37 4.99 4.95
N THR A 67 -15.67 5.51 3.96
CA THR A 67 -14.23 5.83 4.07
C THR A 67 -14.01 6.88 5.15
N CYS A 68 -14.77 7.98 5.15
CA CYS A 68 -14.70 9.00 6.20
C CYS A 68 -14.86 8.42 7.61
N LEU A 69 -15.87 7.59 7.83
CA LEU A 69 -16.14 6.97 9.13
C LEU A 69 -15.05 5.97 9.53
N SER A 70 -14.56 5.17 8.58
CA SER A 70 -13.48 4.20 8.81
C SER A 70 -12.19 4.90 9.24
N VAL A 71 -11.76 5.91 8.48
CA VAL A 71 -10.55 6.69 8.77
C VAL A 71 -10.69 7.45 10.09
N SER A 72 -11.84 8.08 10.34
CA SER A 72 -12.11 8.76 11.61
C SER A 72 -12.05 7.79 12.80
N THR A 73 -12.57 6.57 12.64
CA THR A 73 -12.47 5.53 13.68
C THR A 73 -11.01 5.15 13.94
N MET A 74 -10.19 5.03 12.89
CA MET A 74 -8.76 4.73 13.02
C MET A 74 -8.03 5.86 13.75
N LEU A 75 -8.30 7.12 13.41
CA LEU A 75 -7.70 8.29 14.07
C LEU A 75 -8.09 8.39 15.54
N SER A 76 -9.37 8.11 15.87
CA SER A 76 -9.84 8.06 17.27
C SER A 76 -9.11 6.97 18.08
N LYS A 77 -8.85 5.79 17.46
CA LYS A 77 -8.07 4.71 18.12
C LYS A 77 -6.60 5.11 18.36
N ILE A 78 -6.06 6.04 17.60
CA ILE A 78 -4.71 6.62 17.80
C ILE A 78 -4.71 7.69 18.90
N GLY A 79 -5.89 8.18 19.32
CA GLY A 79 -6.04 9.23 20.34
C GLY A 79 -6.33 10.63 19.79
N MET A 80 -6.52 10.76 18.47
CA MET A 80 -6.85 12.05 17.83
C MET A 80 -8.35 12.38 17.94
N ARG A 81 -8.69 13.65 17.68
CA ARG A 81 -10.08 14.16 17.56
C ARG A 81 -10.39 14.38 16.07
N PRO A 82 -10.92 13.38 15.35
CA PRO A 82 -11.21 13.51 13.93
C PRO A 82 -12.55 14.23 13.70
N GLU A 83 -12.56 15.02 12.64
CA GLU A 83 -13.76 15.50 11.95
C GLU A 83 -13.70 15.07 10.50
N TRP A 84 -14.85 14.99 9.84
CA TRP A 84 -14.89 14.61 8.45
C TRP A 84 -15.92 15.41 7.64
N THR A 85 -15.73 15.45 6.35
CA THR A 85 -16.63 16.05 5.35
C THR A 85 -16.56 15.28 4.05
N ILE A 86 -17.64 15.34 3.27
CA ILE A 86 -17.70 14.74 1.91
C ILE A 86 -17.44 15.76 0.80
N SER A 87 -17.01 16.97 1.15
CA SER A 87 -16.84 18.10 0.22
C SER A 87 -15.49 18.76 0.42
N GLY A 88 -14.73 18.92 -0.66
CA GLY A 88 -13.47 19.65 -0.66
C GLY A 88 -13.61 21.12 -0.30
N LYS A 89 -14.68 21.77 -0.79
CA LYS A 89 -14.97 23.17 -0.46
C LYS A 89 -15.25 23.33 1.03
N GLU A 90 -16.02 22.41 1.60
CA GLU A 90 -16.29 22.41 3.04
C GLU A 90 -15.03 22.17 3.86
N ALA A 91 -14.13 21.29 3.43
CA ALA A 91 -12.84 21.09 4.09
C ALA A 91 -12.04 22.40 4.19
N VAL A 92 -11.99 23.18 3.13
CA VAL A 92 -11.32 24.51 3.12
C VAL A 92 -12.02 25.48 4.08
N ILE A 93 -13.36 25.53 4.09
CA ILE A 93 -14.13 26.40 4.98
C ILE A 93 -13.89 26.04 6.43
N ARG A 94 -13.96 24.74 6.78
CA ARG A 94 -13.71 24.24 8.14
C ARG A 94 -12.28 24.55 8.60
N THR A 95 -11.31 24.46 7.68
CA THR A 95 -9.91 24.81 7.97
C THR A 95 -9.80 26.29 8.38
N LYS A 96 -10.38 27.20 7.63
CA LYS A 96 -10.38 28.63 7.93
C LYS A 96 -11.01 28.91 9.28
N TYR A 97 -12.20 28.35 9.51
CA TYR A 97 -12.91 28.52 10.77
C TYR A 97 -12.11 27.97 11.97
N ALA A 98 -11.50 26.80 11.85
CA ALA A 98 -10.69 26.21 12.91
C ALA A 98 -9.47 27.07 13.27
N VAL A 99 -8.82 27.69 12.29
CA VAL A 99 -7.71 28.63 12.52
C VAL A 99 -8.21 29.91 13.20
N GLU A 100 -9.33 30.48 12.78
CA GLU A 100 -9.93 31.67 13.40
C GLU A 100 -10.33 31.44 14.86
N GLN A 101 -10.77 30.20 15.21
CA GLN A 101 -11.13 29.83 16.57
C GLN A 101 -9.91 29.45 17.43
N GLY A 102 -8.69 29.42 16.89
CA GLY A 102 -7.49 29.02 17.60
C GLY A 102 -7.39 27.52 17.93
N ASP A 103 -8.24 26.69 17.32
CA ASP A 103 -8.23 25.21 17.45
C ASP A 103 -8.05 24.56 16.06
N ALA A 104 -6.89 24.86 15.44
CA ALA A 104 -6.56 24.41 14.09
C ALA A 104 -6.39 22.88 14.01
N PHE A 105 -6.64 22.32 12.84
CA PHE A 105 -6.32 20.93 12.57
C PHE A 105 -4.81 20.73 12.50
N SER A 106 -4.34 19.62 13.07
CA SER A 106 -2.94 19.22 13.08
C SER A 106 -2.60 18.17 12.01
N VAL A 107 -3.61 17.56 11.40
CA VAL A 107 -3.49 16.56 10.30
C VAL A 107 -4.67 16.72 9.36
N TYR A 108 -4.39 16.56 8.07
CA TYR A 108 -5.40 16.46 7.02
C TYR A 108 -5.23 15.13 6.28
N ILE A 109 -6.34 14.44 6.02
CA ILE A 109 -6.41 13.25 5.19
C ILE A 109 -7.45 13.52 4.12
N ILE A 110 -7.01 13.59 2.87
CA ILE A 110 -7.82 14.12 1.76
C ILE A 110 -7.83 13.08 0.64
N ASP A 111 -9.02 12.74 0.15
CA ASP A 111 -9.14 11.92 -1.04
C ASP A 111 -8.65 12.69 -2.28
N TRP A 112 -8.00 11.95 -3.17
CA TRP A 112 -7.53 12.48 -4.45
C TRP A 112 -8.67 13.01 -5.32
N LEU A 113 -9.80 12.28 -5.37
CA LEU A 113 -10.93 12.56 -6.26
C LEU A 113 -12.19 12.89 -5.47
N ILE A 114 -12.37 14.16 -5.11
CA ILE A 114 -13.65 14.65 -4.56
C ILE A 114 -14.39 15.41 -5.67
N PRO A 115 -15.68 15.13 -5.93
CA PRO A 115 -16.40 15.64 -7.09
C PRO A 115 -16.47 17.18 -7.22
N ASP A 116 -16.49 17.91 -6.11
CA ASP A 116 -16.62 19.36 -6.08
C ASP A 116 -15.29 20.11 -6.13
N MET A 117 -14.17 19.43 -5.84
CA MET A 117 -12.81 20.00 -5.91
C MET A 117 -11.78 18.87 -5.85
N ASN A 118 -10.81 18.83 -6.75
CA ASN A 118 -9.78 17.78 -6.72
C ASN A 118 -8.81 17.97 -5.54
N GLY A 119 -8.18 16.86 -5.12
CA GLY A 119 -7.32 16.83 -3.94
C GLY A 119 -6.18 17.85 -3.96
N ILE A 120 -5.50 18.04 -5.10
CA ILE A 120 -4.41 19.03 -5.22
C ILE A 120 -4.91 20.45 -4.97
N GLU A 121 -6.06 20.80 -5.52
CA GLU A 121 -6.62 22.15 -5.34
C GLU A 121 -7.05 22.37 -3.88
N ILE A 122 -7.62 21.35 -3.24
CA ILE A 122 -7.93 21.38 -1.79
C ILE A 122 -6.65 21.63 -1.00
N VAL A 123 -5.58 20.89 -1.27
CA VAL A 123 -4.28 21.06 -0.61
C VAL A 123 -3.75 22.48 -0.80
N ARG A 124 -3.73 22.99 -2.04
CA ARG A 124 -3.27 24.35 -2.32
C ARG A 124 -4.06 25.42 -1.53
N GLN A 125 -5.38 25.25 -1.42
CA GLN A 125 -6.22 26.20 -0.68
C GLN A 125 -6.03 26.07 0.83
N ILE A 126 -5.90 24.87 1.36
CA ILE A 126 -5.58 24.64 2.77
C ILE A 126 -4.20 25.23 3.11
N ARG A 127 -3.18 25.00 2.28
CA ARG A 127 -1.83 25.55 2.48
C ARG A 127 -1.78 27.07 2.53
N LYS A 128 -2.62 27.76 1.74
CA LYS A 128 -2.76 29.22 1.83
C LYS A 128 -3.25 29.71 3.20
N VAL A 129 -3.94 28.85 3.96
CA VAL A 129 -4.49 29.19 5.28
C VAL A 129 -3.52 28.81 6.41
N ILE A 130 -2.92 27.61 6.33
CA ILE A 130 -2.13 27.03 7.42
C ILE A 130 -0.61 27.07 7.18
N GLY A 131 -0.16 27.40 5.96
CA GLY A 131 1.25 27.26 5.57
C GLY A 131 1.68 25.79 5.58
N ASP A 132 2.96 25.54 5.87
CA ASP A 132 3.55 24.19 5.86
C ASP A 132 3.59 23.55 7.28
N SER A 133 2.77 24.04 8.21
CA SER A 133 2.88 23.73 9.64
C SER A 133 2.41 22.31 10.03
N CYS A 134 1.61 21.65 9.21
CA CYS A 134 1.08 20.32 9.53
C CYS A 134 1.01 19.40 8.32
N PRO A 135 1.03 18.06 8.54
CA PRO A 135 0.98 17.10 7.46
C PRO A 135 -0.37 17.09 6.75
N ILE A 136 -0.32 16.99 5.42
CA ILE A 136 -1.45 16.72 4.55
C ILE A 136 -1.15 15.40 3.81
N ILE A 137 -2.02 14.42 4.00
CA ILE A 137 -1.92 13.06 3.47
C ILE A 137 -3.00 12.90 2.39
N ILE A 138 -2.61 12.44 1.21
CA ILE A 138 -3.55 12.12 0.14
C ILE A 138 -3.89 10.62 0.19
N LEU A 139 -5.19 10.30 0.14
CA LEU A 139 -5.67 8.94 -0.11
C LEU A 139 -5.91 8.76 -1.61
N THR A 140 -5.45 7.65 -2.18
CA THR A 140 -5.63 7.35 -3.60
C THR A 140 -5.89 5.87 -3.83
N ALA A 141 -6.74 5.56 -4.82
CA ALA A 141 -6.96 4.20 -5.32
C ALA A 141 -6.09 3.87 -6.54
N TYR A 142 -5.29 4.82 -7.01
CA TYR A 142 -4.49 4.73 -8.23
C TYR A 142 -3.01 4.89 -7.93
N ASP A 143 -2.16 4.41 -8.85
CA ASP A 143 -0.74 4.70 -8.83
C ASP A 143 -0.53 6.23 -8.92
N TRP A 144 0.14 6.79 -7.93
CA TRP A 144 0.36 8.23 -7.77
C TRP A 144 1.69 8.70 -8.39
N ALA A 145 2.44 7.80 -9.03
CA ALA A 145 3.76 8.12 -9.60
C ALA A 145 3.68 9.28 -10.61
N ASP A 146 2.63 9.31 -11.43
CA ASP A 146 2.44 10.36 -12.45
C ASP A 146 2.09 11.74 -11.87
N ILE A 147 1.63 11.81 -10.63
CA ILE A 147 1.13 13.02 -9.98
C ILE A 147 1.95 13.45 -8.77
N GLU A 148 2.93 12.64 -8.37
CA GLU A 148 3.73 12.86 -7.16
C GLU A 148 4.40 14.24 -7.16
N GLU A 149 5.02 14.62 -8.27
CA GLU A 149 5.74 15.89 -8.38
C GLU A 149 4.80 17.09 -8.19
N GLU A 150 3.65 17.09 -8.85
CA GLU A 150 2.65 18.15 -8.72
C GLU A 150 2.05 18.21 -7.32
N ALA A 151 1.73 17.06 -6.73
CA ALA A 151 1.16 16.96 -5.40
C ALA A 151 2.16 17.43 -4.33
N ARG A 152 3.42 17.03 -4.43
CA ARG A 152 4.47 17.53 -3.52
C ARG A 152 4.71 19.02 -3.67
N ALA A 153 4.71 19.56 -4.90
CA ALA A 153 4.78 20.99 -5.15
C ALA A 153 3.58 21.76 -4.56
N ALA A 154 2.40 21.12 -4.48
CA ALA A 154 1.22 21.67 -3.82
C ALA A 154 1.30 21.63 -2.28
N GLY A 155 2.26 20.89 -1.72
CA GLY A 155 2.47 20.76 -0.26
C GLY A 155 1.91 19.47 0.35
N VAL A 156 1.69 18.42 -0.43
CA VAL A 156 1.36 17.08 0.08
C VAL A 156 2.58 16.52 0.83
N THR A 157 2.33 15.99 2.02
CA THR A 157 3.38 15.45 2.88
C THR A 157 3.59 13.96 2.64
N ALA A 158 2.50 13.21 2.41
CA ALA A 158 2.54 11.77 2.20
C ALA A 158 1.33 11.29 1.38
N PHE A 159 1.45 10.06 0.85
CA PHE A 159 0.40 9.34 0.15
C PHE A 159 0.07 8.05 0.88
N CYS A 160 -1.19 7.64 0.85
CA CYS A 160 -1.65 6.33 1.30
C CYS A 160 -2.59 5.73 0.27
N GLU A 161 -2.42 4.44 0.02
CA GLU A 161 -3.31 3.69 -0.88
C GLU A 161 -4.61 3.30 -0.19
N LYS A 162 -5.69 3.29 -0.94
CA LYS A 162 -6.97 2.67 -0.53
C LYS A 162 -6.96 1.17 -0.90
N PRO A 163 -7.38 0.26 0.00
CA PRO A 163 -7.94 0.47 1.34
C PRO A 163 -6.88 0.82 2.40
N LEU A 164 -7.13 1.86 3.18
CA LEU A 164 -6.21 2.30 4.24
C LEU A 164 -6.28 1.36 5.44
N PHE A 165 -5.11 0.95 5.94
CA PHE A 165 -4.97 0.16 7.16
C PHE A 165 -4.43 1.00 8.33
N LEU A 166 -4.87 0.68 9.55
CA LEU A 166 -4.43 1.36 10.77
C LEU A 166 -2.90 1.36 10.94
N SER A 167 -2.23 0.26 10.57
CA SER A 167 -0.77 0.12 10.63
C SER A 167 -0.06 1.11 9.71
N GLU A 168 -0.60 1.32 8.52
CA GLU A 168 -0.06 2.24 7.52
C GLU A 168 -0.29 3.69 7.94
N LEU A 169 -1.54 4.03 8.30
CA LEU A 169 -1.88 5.35 8.82
C LEU A 169 -0.96 5.75 9.99
N ARG A 170 -0.71 4.84 10.93
CA ARG A 170 0.21 5.08 12.04
C ARG A 170 1.64 5.33 11.60
N LYS A 171 2.13 4.57 10.63
CA LYS A 171 3.48 4.74 10.09
C LYS A 171 3.64 6.14 9.47
N VAL A 172 2.69 6.54 8.64
CA VAL A 172 2.70 7.85 7.98
C VAL A 172 2.56 9.00 8.98
N LEU A 173 1.69 8.86 10.00
CA LEU A 173 1.51 9.88 11.03
C LEU A 173 2.70 9.98 12.01
N ALA A 174 3.45 8.91 12.22
CA ALA A 174 4.59 8.93 13.14
C ALA A 174 5.76 9.78 12.60
N GLU A 175 5.95 9.85 11.29
CA GLU A 175 7.09 10.54 10.67
C GLU A 175 7.10 12.06 10.94
N PRO A 176 6.02 12.82 10.66
CA PRO A 176 5.99 14.27 10.83
C PRO A 176 6.04 14.71 12.31
N PHE A 177 5.57 13.86 13.22
CA PHE A 177 5.49 14.16 14.66
C PHE A 177 6.64 13.55 15.48
N ARG A 178 7.62 12.93 14.82
CA ARG A 178 8.86 12.58 15.53
C ARG A 178 9.49 13.85 16.06
N VAL A 179 9.54 13.98 17.38
CA VAL A 179 10.40 14.97 18.03
C VAL A 179 11.78 14.84 17.40
N GLN A 180 12.28 15.92 16.84
CA GLN A 180 13.62 16.00 16.27
C GLN A 180 14.64 15.75 17.40
N THR A 181 14.83 14.52 17.78
CA THR A 181 16.13 14.09 18.26
C THR A 181 17.01 14.15 17.03
N THR A 182 17.93 15.10 17.03
CA THR A 182 18.91 15.47 16.04
C THR A 182 19.62 14.28 15.41
N GLN A 183 18.92 13.54 14.60
CA GLN A 183 19.41 12.69 13.54
C GLN A 183 18.25 12.56 12.55
N LYS A 184 18.29 13.39 11.50
CA LYS A 184 17.62 13.04 10.26
C LYS A 184 17.91 11.55 10.06
N PRO A 185 16.91 10.63 10.03
CA PRO A 185 17.19 9.32 9.52
C PRO A 185 17.65 9.61 8.11
N ALA A 186 18.93 9.39 7.83
CA ALA A 186 19.33 9.20 6.44
C ALA A 186 18.28 8.21 5.92
N LEU A 187 17.61 8.56 4.84
CA LEU A 187 16.93 7.57 3.99
C LEU A 187 17.84 6.34 4.07
N PRO A 188 17.32 5.15 4.44
CA PRO A 188 18.20 3.99 4.48
C PRO A 188 18.96 4.07 3.16
N PRO A 189 20.30 4.09 3.19
CA PRO A 189 21.08 4.29 1.98
C PRO A 189 20.42 3.37 0.97
N LYS A 190 20.02 3.86 -0.22
CA LYS A 190 19.46 3.03 -1.27
C LYS A 190 20.33 1.80 -1.23
N ALA A 191 19.77 0.67 -0.81
CA ALA A 191 20.57 -0.51 -0.59
C ALA A 191 21.23 -0.76 -1.93
N SER A 192 22.53 -0.44 -2.03
CA SER A 192 23.26 -0.68 -3.26
C SER A 192 23.50 -2.18 -3.27
N PHE A 193 22.97 -2.81 -4.28
CA PHE A 193 23.22 -4.22 -4.53
C PHE A 193 24.38 -4.41 -5.50
N ASP A 194 25.30 -3.42 -5.54
CA ASP A 194 26.46 -3.43 -6.42
C ASP A 194 27.27 -4.72 -6.25
N GLY A 195 27.45 -5.42 -7.36
CA GLY A 195 28.17 -6.70 -7.40
C GLY A 195 27.38 -7.92 -6.97
N LYS A 196 26.15 -7.76 -6.47
CA LYS A 196 25.25 -8.89 -6.20
C LYS A 196 24.71 -9.46 -7.49
N ARG A 197 24.77 -10.79 -7.63
CA ARG A 197 24.29 -11.49 -8.83
C ARG A 197 22.93 -12.14 -8.57
N LEU A 198 22.01 -11.91 -9.48
CA LEU A 198 20.62 -12.37 -9.39
C LEU A 198 20.26 -13.17 -10.65
N LEU A 199 19.56 -14.30 -10.46
CA LEU A 199 18.89 -15.03 -11.52
C LEU A 199 17.41 -14.63 -11.57
N LEU A 200 16.98 -13.98 -12.65
CA LEU A 200 15.59 -13.63 -12.93
C LEU A 200 14.97 -14.70 -13.83
N VAL A 201 13.89 -15.32 -13.36
CA VAL A 201 13.16 -16.37 -14.09
C VAL A 201 11.75 -15.86 -14.38
N GLU A 202 11.50 -15.55 -15.65
CA GLU A 202 10.26 -14.94 -16.13
C GLU A 202 10.04 -15.39 -17.58
N ASP A 203 8.88 -15.93 -17.91
CA ASP A 203 8.58 -16.45 -19.25
C ASP A 203 8.16 -15.36 -20.24
N ASN A 204 7.50 -14.32 -19.75
CA ASN A 204 7.09 -13.19 -20.59
C ASN A 204 8.27 -12.28 -20.91
N ALA A 205 8.61 -12.16 -22.19
CA ALA A 205 9.76 -11.37 -22.63
C ALA A 205 9.68 -9.88 -22.24
N LEU A 206 8.49 -9.28 -22.26
CA LEU A 206 8.28 -7.87 -21.90
C LEU A 206 8.47 -7.66 -20.39
N ASN A 207 7.84 -8.51 -19.56
CA ASN A 207 8.00 -8.45 -18.11
C ASN A 207 9.46 -8.63 -17.72
N ARG A 208 10.14 -9.59 -18.35
CA ARG A 208 11.57 -9.85 -18.13
C ARG A 208 12.44 -8.64 -18.44
N GLU A 209 12.17 -7.95 -19.57
CA GLU A 209 12.93 -6.77 -19.98
C GLU A 209 12.76 -5.61 -18.98
N ILE A 210 11.54 -5.33 -18.57
CA ILE A 210 11.21 -4.31 -17.55
C ILE A 210 11.91 -4.64 -16.22
N ALA A 211 11.81 -5.90 -15.78
CA ALA A 211 12.43 -6.32 -14.52
C ALA A 211 13.96 -6.21 -14.56
N ILE A 212 14.60 -6.53 -15.69
CA ILE A 212 16.05 -6.38 -15.88
C ILE A 212 16.47 -4.92 -15.69
N GLU A 213 15.75 -3.96 -16.28
CA GLU A 213 16.07 -2.54 -16.16
C GLU A 213 16.01 -2.08 -14.71
N ILE A 214 14.92 -2.39 -14.00
CA ILE A 214 14.72 -2.04 -12.59
C ILE A 214 15.83 -2.64 -11.71
N LEU A 215 16.16 -3.91 -11.92
CA LEU A 215 17.17 -4.61 -11.12
C LEU A 215 18.59 -4.10 -11.39
N LYS A 216 18.90 -3.77 -12.64
CA LYS A 216 20.18 -3.14 -12.99
C LYS A 216 20.31 -1.74 -12.40
N GLU A 217 19.25 -0.96 -12.38
CA GLU A 217 19.23 0.35 -11.73
C GLU A 217 19.46 0.25 -10.21
N ALA A 218 19.03 -0.85 -9.60
CA ALA A 218 19.30 -1.15 -8.19
C ALA A 218 20.72 -1.66 -7.93
N GLY A 219 21.53 -1.91 -8.99
CA GLY A 219 22.94 -2.33 -8.89
C GLY A 219 23.17 -3.84 -9.04
N PHE A 220 22.15 -4.65 -9.34
CA PHE A 220 22.33 -6.09 -9.53
C PHE A 220 23.01 -6.44 -10.86
N LEU A 221 23.81 -7.51 -10.84
CA LEU A 221 24.20 -8.26 -12.04
C LEU A 221 23.08 -9.29 -12.31
N VAL A 222 22.36 -9.14 -13.43
CA VAL A 222 21.16 -9.94 -13.70
C VAL A 222 21.45 -10.95 -14.80
N ASP A 223 21.33 -12.25 -14.45
CA ASP A 223 21.20 -13.35 -15.41
C ASP A 223 19.74 -13.72 -15.52
N THR A 224 19.30 -14.27 -16.66
CA THR A 224 17.89 -14.57 -16.93
C THR A 224 17.67 -16.02 -17.29
N ALA A 225 16.47 -16.55 -17.01
CA ALA A 225 15.95 -17.81 -17.52
C ALA A 225 14.50 -17.59 -18.00
N GLY A 226 14.11 -18.27 -19.06
CA GLY A 226 12.78 -18.14 -19.67
C GLY A 226 11.72 -19.07 -19.07
N ASP A 227 12.09 -20.02 -18.21
CA ASP A 227 11.20 -20.92 -17.47
C ASP A 227 11.93 -21.70 -16.39
N GLY A 228 11.17 -22.53 -15.64
CA GLY A 228 11.70 -23.31 -14.52
C GLY A 228 12.75 -24.36 -14.91
N VAL A 229 12.68 -24.92 -16.14
CA VAL A 229 13.67 -25.90 -16.62
C VAL A 229 15.02 -25.23 -16.81
N GLU A 230 15.03 -24.10 -17.55
CA GLU A 230 16.24 -23.33 -17.79
C GLU A 230 16.84 -22.80 -16.47
N ALA A 231 15.99 -22.44 -15.51
CA ALA A 231 16.44 -22.01 -14.18
C ALA A 231 17.18 -23.12 -13.45
N VAL A 232 16.66 -24.35 -13.44
CA VAL A 232 17.31 -25.52 -12.81
C VAL A 232 18.62 -25.82 -13.50
N GLU A 233 18.66 -25.88 -14.84
CA GLU A 233 19.88 -26.12 -15.61
C GLU A 233 20.98 -25.09 -15.31
N LYS A 234 20.63 -23.80 -15.24
CA LYS A 234 21.57 -22.74 -14.87
C LYS A 234 22.11 -22.86 -13.46
N MET A 235 21.23 -23.27 -12.53
CA MET A 235 21.67 -23.52 -11.15
C MET A 235 22.58 -24.73 -11.02
N GLU A 236 22.31 -25.81 -11.74
CA GLU A 236 23.18 -27.01 -11.77
C GLU A 236 24.56 -26.72 -12.36
N GLN A 237 24.63 -25.82 -13.34
CA GLN A 237 25.88 -25.40 -13.97
C GLN A 237 26.62 -24.30 -13.19
N SER A 238 25.97 -23.69 -12.21
CA SER A 238 26.56 -22.62 -11.41
C SER A 238 27.50 -23.13 -10.34
N VAL A 239 28.49 -22.31 -9.99
CA VAL A 239 29.32 -22.61 -8.82
C VAL A 239 28.57 -22.20 -7.53
N PRO A 240 28.78 -22.90 -6.40
CA PRO A 240 28.15 -22.53 -5.14
C PRO A 240 28.43 -21.06 -4.78
N GLY A 241 27.35 -20.31 -4.53
CA GLY A 241 27.41 -18.88 -4.20
C GLY A 241 27.52 -17.94 -5.41
N GLN A 242 27.35 -18.44 -6.64
CA GLN A 242 27.31 -17.62 -7.84
C GLN A 242 26.14 -16.64 -7.86
N TYR A 243 24.98 -17.08 -7.36
CA TYR A 243 23.77 -16.24 -7.25
C TYR A 243 23.50 -15.91 -5.78
N ASP A 244 23.30 -14.64 -5.48
CA ASP A 244 22.89 -14.14 -4.17
C ASP A 244 21.36 -14.28 -3.98
N LEU A 245 20.60 -14.21 -5.09
CA LEU A 245 19.14 -14.24 -5.09
C LEU A 245 18.62 -14.87 -6.39
N ILE A 246 17.46 -15.51 -6.30
CA ILE A 246 16.65 -15.95 -7.45
C ILE A 246 15.28 -15.30 -7.33
N LEU A 247 14.87 -14.54 -8.34
CA LEU A 247 13.49 -14.11 -8.53
C LEU A 247 12.81 -15.04 -9.51
N MET A 248 11.75 -15.72 -9.07
CA MET A 248 11.11 -16.80 -9.79
C MET A 248 9.63 -16.51 -9.99
N ASP A 249 9.18 -16.37 -11.23
CA ASP A 249 7.75 -16.39 -11.50
C ASP A 249 7.15 -17.77 -11.17
N ILE A 250 5.90 -17.75 -10.72
CA ILE A 250 5.19 -18.96 -10.31
C ILE A 250 4.60 -19.67 -11.54
N GLN A 251 3.99 -18.91 -12.45
CA GLN A 251 3.23 -19.46 -13.58
C GLN A 251 4.03 -19.42 -14.86
N MET A 252 4.79 -20.46 -15.13
CA MET A 252 5.61 -20.58 -16.33
C MET A 252 5.32 -21.89 -17.08
N PRO A 253 5.51 -21.91 -18.40
CA PRO A 253 5.41 -23.14 -19.21
C PRO A 253 6.52 -24.14 -18.85
N ARG A 254 6.34 -25.39 -19.21
CA ARG A 254 7.25 -26.53 -19.03
C ARG A 254 7.49 -26.94 -17.57
N MET A 255 7.85 -25.99 -16.69
CA MET A 255 8.02 -26.19 -15.26
C MET A 255 7.65 -24.91 -14.52
N ASP A 256 6.73 -25.01 -13.59
CA ASP A 256 6.31 -23.90 -12.73
C ASP A 256 7.39 -23.54 -11.69
N GLY A 257 7.26 -22.35 -11.12
CA GLY A 257 8.24 -21.83 -10.14
C GLY A 257 8.31 -22.62 -8.85
N TYR A 258 7.22 -23.28 -8.44
CA TYR A 258 7.23 -24.13 -7.25
C TYR A 258 8.04 -25.41 -7.46
N GLU A 259 7.87 -26.05 -8.62
CA GLU A 259 8.62 -27.26 -8.96
C GLU A 259 10.10 -26.92 -9.18
N ALA A 260 10.40 -25.82 -9.91
CA ALA A 260 11.76 -25.34 -10.10
C ALA A 260 12.44 -25.06 -8.74
N THR A 261 11.76 -24.37 -7.84
CA THR A 261 12.30 -24.06 -6.49
C THR A 261 12.56 -25.33 -5.69
N ARG A 262 11.68 -26.34 -5.76
CA ARG A 262 11.90 -27.63 -5.08
C ARG A 262 13.14 -28.33 -5.61
N ARG A 263 13.35 -28.35 -6.92
CA ARG A 263 14.52 -28.98 -7.55
C ARG A 263 15.82 -28.26 -7.19
N ILE A 264 15.81 -26.93 -7.26
CA ILE A 264 16.98 -26.12 -6.91
C ILE A 264 17.38 -26.30 -5.44
N ARG A 265 16.40 -26.46 -4.54
CA ARG A 265 16.65 -26.63 -3.10
C ARG A 265 16.83 -28.10 -2.67
N ALA A 266 16.58 -29.05 -3.55
CA ALA A 266 16.81 -30.45 -3.24
C ALA A 266 18.31 -30.67 -2.94
N PRO A 267 18.66 -31.38 -1.85
CA PRO A 267 20.05 -31.71 -1.60
C PRO A 267 20.58 -32.55 -2.76
N VAL A 268 21.72 -32.13 -3.33
CA VAL A 268 22.41 -32.90 -4.35
C VAL A 268 22.79 -34.23 -3.70
N SER A 269 22.09 -35.30 -4.07
CA SER A 269 22.49 -36.63 -3.67
C SER A 269 23.78 -36.99 -4.45
N TYR A 270 24.91 -37.00 -3.74
CA TYR A 270 26.17 -37.54 -4.24
C TYR A 270 26.12 -39.05 -4.24
#